data_d5187c1312199d9b6d732393b2b937e1
#
_entry.id   d5187c1312199d9b6d732393b2b937e1
#
_cell.length_a   1.000
_cell.length_b   1.000
_cell.length_c   1.000
_cell.angle_alpha   90.00
_cell.angle_beta   90.00
_cell.angle_gamma   90.00
#
_symmetry.space_group_name_H-M   'P 1'
#
loop_
_entity.id
_entity.type
_entity.pdbx_description
1 polymer ?
#
loop_
_entity_poly.entity_id
_entity_poly.type
_entity_poly.pdbx_seq_one_letter_code
_entity_poly.pdbx_strand_id
1 'polypeptide(L)'
;MHTSSEIFLEQTNTNPDVAVILGSGLTNFFEPQNIIKEISYTDLPDFPQPSVKGHAGKLVLGEIGQRKVVCMYGRSHIYEGHEPHSLAKPIRVLKDIGCKLLIVTNAAGSLDETMPAGSLMAISDHINWSGFNPLIGKNDEIGRASCRERV
;
A
#
# COMPACT_ATOMS: atom_id res chain seq x y z
N MET A 1 18.34 8.32 -13.79
CA MET A 1 18.01 7.67 -12.50
C MET A 1 16.74 6.89 -12.76
N HIS A 2 16.73 5.58 -12.53
CA HIS A 2 15.53 4.78 -12.71
C HIS A 2 14.50 5.10 -11.64
N THR A 3 13.23 5.13 -12.03
CA THR A 3 12.10 5.25 -11.09
C THR A 3 11.85 3.91 -10.39
N SER A 4 11.13 3.91 -9.29
CA SER A 4 10.78 2.66 -8.58
C SER A 4 9.95 1.72 -9.46
N SER A 5 9.10 2.25 -10.34
CA SER A 5 8.30 1.45 -11.29
C SER A 5 9.20 0.79 -12.35
N GLU A 6 10.17 1.51 -12.91
CA GLU A 6 11.14 0.93 -13.85
C GLU A 6 11.95 -0.19 -13.19
N ILE A 7 12.48 0.03 -11.98
CA ILE A 7 13.22 -0.99 -11.22
C ILE A 7 12.37 -2.24 -10.98
N PHE A 8 11.10 -2.06 -10.58
CA PHE A 8 10.19 -3.17 -10.37
C PHE A 8 9.96 -3.97 -11.66
N LEU A 9 9.64 -3.30 -12.76
CA LEU A 9 9.35 -3.95 -14.04
C LEU A 9 10.58 -4.65 -14.62
N GLU A 10 11.77 -4.06 -14.50
CA GLU A 10 13.04 -4.67 -14.92
C GLU A 10 13.34 -5.95 -14.12
N GLN A 11 13.10 -5.94 -12.80
CA GLN A 11 13.40 -7.09 -11.94
C GLN A 11 12.37 -8.21 -12.02
N THR A 12 11.12 -7.91 -12.38
CA THR A 12 10.02 -8.88 -12.34
C THR A 12 9.51 -9.29 -13.71
N ASN A 13 9.71 -8.44 -14.72
CA ASN A 13 9.10 -8.57 -16.05
C ASN A 13 7.58 -8.87 -15.99
N THR A 14 6.88 -8.25 -15.03
CA THR A 14 5.49 -8.58 -14.72
C THR A 14 4.71 -7.31 -14.36
N ASN A 15 3.49 -7.18 -14.91
CA ASN A 15 2.54 -6.15 -14.55
C ASN A 15 1.43 -6.78 -13.67
N PRO A 16 1.44 -6.59 -12.36
CA PRO A 16 0.39 -7.10 -11.48
C PRO A 16 -0.91 -6.29 -11.63
N ASP A 17 -2.07 -6.96 -11.61
CA ASP A 17 -3.36 -6.27 -11.66
C ASP A 17 -3.82 -5.77 -10.29
N VAL A 18 -3.36 -6.41 -9.20
CA VAL A 18 -3.82 -6.18 -7.84
C VAL A 18 -2.66 -5.81 -6.95
N ALA A 19 -2.84 -4.75 -6.17
CA ALA A 19 -1.95 -4.37 -5.09
C ALA A 19 -2.63 -4.53 -3.73
N VAL A 20 -1.87 -4.94 -2.72
CA VAL A 20 -2.32 -5.05 -1.33
C VAL A 20 -1.36 -4.30 -0.42
N ILE A 21 -1.87 -3.40 0.41
CA ILE A 21 -1.10 -2.78 1.48
C ILE A 21 -1.42 -3.51 2.77
N LEU A 22 -0.43 -4.21 3.32
CA LEU A 22 -0.61 -5.02 4.50
C LEU A 22 -0.52 -4.17 5.77
N GLY A 23 -1.54 -4.29 6.61
CA GLY A 23 -1.54 -3.78 7.97
C GLY A 23 -0.80 -4.69 8.94
N SER A 24 -0.73 -4.26 10.20
CA SER A 24 -0.10 -5.02 11.28
C SER A 24 -0.73 -6.41 11.44
N GLY A 25 0.09 -7.43 11.65
CA GLY A 25 -0.36 -8.82 11.87
C GLY A 25 -0.54 -9.65 10.60
N LEU A 26 -0.37 -9.08 9.40
CA LEU A 26 -0.53 -9.79 8.12
C LEU A 26 0.82 -10.08 7.44
N THR A 27 1.84 -10.41 8.21
CA THR A 27 3.21 -10.65 7.71
C THR A 27 3.35 -11.93 6.88
N ASN A 28 2.43 -12.89 7.02
CA ASN A 28 2.43 -14.17 6.33
C ASN A 28 1.33 -14.20 5.25
N PHE A 29 1.23 -13.15 4.45
CA PHE A 29 0.19 -13.05 3.41
C PHE A 29 0.40 -14.04 2.27
N PHE A 30 1.64 -14.23 1.82
CA PHE A 30 1.97 -15.24 0.82
C PHE A 30 2.56 -16.48 1.47
N GLU A 31 2.16 -17.64 0.98
CA GLU A 31 2.91 -18.88 1.20
C GLU A 31 4.27 -18.75 0.49
N PRO A 32 5.38 -19.24 1.09
CA PRO A 32 6.73 -19.05 0.53
C PRO A 32 6.90 -19.48 -0.93
N GLN A 33 6.22 -20.56 -1.33
CA GLN A 33 6.27 -21.08 -2.71
C GLN A 33 5.55 -20.19 -3.72
N ASN A 34 4.70 -19.29 -3.26
CA ASN A 34 3.94 -18.38 -4.11
C ASN A 34 4.64 -17.03 -4.31
N ILE A 35 5.77 -16.81 -3.63
CA ILE A 35 6.58 -15.60 -3.79
C ILE A 35 7.41 -15.71 -5.06
N ILE A 36 7.26 -14.71 -5.93
CA ILE A 36 8.01 -14.61 -7.18
C ILE A 36 9.26 -13.77 -6.99
N LYS A 37 9.10 -12.60 -6.35
CA LYS A 37 10.18 -11.65 -6.15
C LYS A 37 9.93 -10.77 -4.93
N GLU A 38 11.00 -10.47 -4.20
CA GLU A 38 11.01 -9.46 -3.15
C GLU A 38 11.98 -8.34 -3.53
N ILE A 39 11.59 -7.09 -3.28
CA ILE A 39 12.38 -5.89 -3.53
C ILE A 39 12.34 -5.04 -2.26
N SER A 40 13.51 -4.73 -1.69
CA SER A 40 13.58 -3.85 -0.52
C SER A 40 13.17 -2.42 -0.87
N TYR A 41 12.50 -1.71 0.06
CA TYR A 41 12.24 -0.29 -0.12
C TYR A 41 13.52 0.55 -0.22
N THR A 42 14.63 0.05 0.32
CA THR A 42 15.94 0.70 0.15
C THR A 42 16.40 0.78 -1.31
N ASP A 43 15.91 -0.14 -2.14
CA ASP A 43 16.24 -0.21 -3.57
C ASP A 43 15.24 0.57 -4.44
N LEU A 44 14.21 1.16 -3.82
CA LEU A 44 13.11 1.87 -4.47
C LEU A 44 13.10 3.35 -4.07
N PRO A 45 13.56 4.28 -4.93
CA PRO A 45 13.77 5.70 -4.56
C PRO A 45 12.48 6.44 -4.17
N ASP A 46 11.31 5.93 -4.59
CA ASP A 46 10.02 6.55 -4.28
C ASP A 46 9.36 6.01 -3.01
N PHE A 47 10.00 5.04 -2.34
CA PHE A 47 9.47 4.44 -1.13
C PHE A 47 10.10 5.05 0.12
N PRO A 48 9.29 5.69 1.00
CA PRO A 48 9.79 6.11 2.30
C PRO A 48 10.14 4.88 3.14
N GLN A 49 11.25 4.98 3.88
CA GLN A 49 11.69 3.88 4.73
C GLN A 49 10.87 3.88 6.02
N PRO A 50 10.18 2.77 6.37
CA PRO A 50 9.46 2.69 7.63
C PRO A 50 10.44 2.64 8.80
N SER A 51 10.22 3.46 9.82
CA SER A 51 11.03 3.51 11.04
C SER A 51 10.51 2.60 12.14
N VAL A 52 9.28 2.11 12.01
CA VAL A 52 8.61 1.28 13.02
C VAL A 52 9.13 -0.15 12.98
N LYS A 53 9.55 -0.68 14.12
CA LYS A 53 9.95 -2.08 14.27
C LYS A 53 8.80 -3.01 13.89
N GLY A 54 9.09 -4.02 13.04
CA GLY A 54 8.09 -4.99 12.55
C GLY A 54 7.56 -4.71 11.16
N HIS A 55 7.90 -3.59 10.55
CA HIS A 55 7.65 -3.35 9.13
C HIS A 55 8.86 -3.79 8.32
N ALA A 56 8.67 -4.83 7.50
CA ALA A 56 9.77 -5.43 6.72
C ALA A 56 10.32 -4.47 5.64
N GLY A 57 9.58 -3.42 5.27
CA GLY A 57 10.02 -2.44 4.28
C GLY A 57 10.33 -3.06 2.93
N LYS A 58 9.46 -3.90 2.41
CA LYS A 58 9.66 -4.57 1.12
C LYS A 58 8.38 -4.64 0.29
N LEU A 59 8.56 -4.61 -1.02
CA LEU A 59 7.55 -4.89 -2.03
C LEU A 59 7.69 -6.34 -2.47
N VAL A 60 6.63 -7.12 -2.40
CA VAL A 60 6.65 -8.55 -2.71
C VAL A 60 5.67 -8.83 -3.83
N LEU A 61 6.17 -9.36 -4.93
CA LEU A 61 5.35 -9.92 -6.00
C LEU A 61 5.14 -11.40 -5.73
N GLY A 62 3.90 -11.84 -5.76
CA GLY A 62 3.52 -13.23 -5.59
C GLY A 62 2.33 -13.61 -6.46
N GLU A 63 1.90 -14.85 -6.30
CA GLU A 63 0.77 -15.42 -7.02
C GLU A 63 -0.31 -15.93 -6.08
N ILE A 64 -1.57 -15.57 -6.35
CA ILE A 64 -2.74 -16.06 -5.64
C ILE A 64 -3.72 -16.61 -6.70
N GLY A 65 -3.91 -17.92 -6.71
CA GLY A 65 -4.62 -18.59 -7.79
C GLY A 65 -3.90 -18.35 -9.13
N GLN A 66 -4.55 -17.69 -10.06
CA GLN A 66 -3.99 -17.34 -11.38
C GLN A 66 -3.64 -15.84 -11.51
N ARG A 67 -3.62 -15.12 -10.40
CA ARG A 67 -3.42 -13.66 -10.38
C ARG A 67 -2.05 -13.30 -9.82
N LYS A 68 -1.37 -12.38 -10.51
CA LYS A 68 -0.17 -11.74 -9.99
C LYS A 68 -0.59 -10.59 -9.06
N VAL A 69 -0.12 -10.67 -7.83
CA VAL A 69 -0.47 -9.72 -6.77
C VAL A 69 0.82 -9.13 -6.22
N VAL A 70 0.88 -7.82 -6.10
CA VAL A 70 1.98 -7.14 -5.42
C VAL A 70 1.55 -6.70 -4.03
N CYS A 71 2.36 -7.00 -3.02
CA CYS A 71 2.08 -6.64 -1.63
C CYS A 71 3.14 -5.70 -1.08
N MET A 72 2.69 -4.65 -0.43
CA MET A 72 3.52 -3.79 0.41
C MET A 72 3.60 -4.39 1.83
N TYR A 73 4.77 -4.90 2.19
CA TYR A 73 5.07 -5.39 3.54
C TYR A 73 5.63 -4.26 4.40
N GLY A 74 4.73 -3.55 5.02
CA GLY A 74 5.02 -2.35 5.77
C GLY A 74 4.65 -1.07 5.01
N ARG A 75 4.37 -0.04 5.78
CA ARG A 75 4.05 1.30 5.29
C ARG A 75 4.57 2.32 6.27
N SER A 76 4.92 3.49 5.78
CA SER A 76 5.25 4.62 6.63
C SER A 76 3.99 5.38 7.06
N HIS A 77 4.03 5.99 8.22
CA HIS A 77 2.92 6.74 8.78
C HIS A 77 3.31 8.22 8.96
N ILE A 78 2.32 9.10 8.99
CA ILE A 78 2.53 10.55 9.19
C ILE A 78 3.25 10.83 10.51
N TYR A 79 2.93 10.09 11.58
CA TYR A 79 3.56 10.27 12.89
C TYR A 79 5.06 9.91 12.93
N GLU A 80 5.58 9.26 11.88
CA GLU A 80 7.01 8.98 11.72
C GLU A 80 7.79 10.20 11.20
N GLY A 81 7.12 11.33 10.95
CA GLY A 81 7.74 12.56 10.49
C GLY A 81 7.89 12.66 8.97
N HIS A 82 7.25 11.76 8.21
CA HIS A 82 7.24 11.82 6.76
C HIS A 82 6.34 12.95 6.24
N GLU A 83 6.80 13.63 5.19
CA GLU A 83 5.97 14.58 4.46
C GLU A 83 4.76 13.88 3.83
N PRO A 84 3.53 14.43 3.95
CA PRO A 84 2.31 13.78 3.42
C PRO A 84 2.42 13.38 1.95
N HIS A 85 3.04 14.21 1.11
CA HIS A 85 3.24 13.92 -0.31
C HIS A 85 4.15 12.71 -0.57
N SER A 86 5.12 12.45 0.32
CA SER A 86 6.01 11.29 0.18
C SER A 86 5.25 9.97 0.38
N LEU A 87 4.20 9.99 1.21
CA LEU A 87 3.36 8.82 1.45
C LEU A 87 2.46 8.46 0.27
N ALA A 88 2.21 9.39 -0.64
CA ALA A 88 1.46 9.13 -1.88
C ALA A 88 2.31 8.47 -2.99
N LYS A 89 3.64 8.61 -2.93
CA LYS A 89 4.53 8.09 -3.98
C LYS A 89 4.41 6.58 -4.19
N PRO A 90 4.42 5.72 -3.16
CA PRO A 90 4.24 4.28 -3.34
C PRO A 90 2.94 3.92 -4.07
N ILE A 91 1.84 4.65 -3.82
CA ILE A 91 0.56 4.41 -4.49
C ILE A 91 0.66 4.71 -5.99
N ARG A 92 1.38 5.78 -6.35
CA ARG A 92 1.65 6.11 -7.76
C ARG A 92 2.47 5.02 -8.43
N VAL A 93 3.51 4.51 -7.75
CA VAL A 93 4.32 3.39 -8.26
C VAL A 93 3.44 2.17 -8.51
N LEU A 94 2.54 1.81 -7.59
CA LEU A 94 1.60 0.69 -7.78
C LEU A 94 0.71 0.89 -9.02
N LYS A 95 0.26 2.10 -9.28
CA LYS A 95 -0.47 2.45 -10.51
C LYS A 95 0.41 2.28 -11.75
N ASP A 96 1.63 2.82 -11.70
CA ASP A 96 2.57 2.85 -12.84
C ASP A 96 3.03 1.46 -13.26
N ILE A 97 3.15 0.50 -12.32
CA ILE A 97 3.44 -0.90 -12.63
C ILE A 97 2.22 -1.69 -13.15
N GLY A 98 1.03 -1.09 -13.21
CA GLY A 98 -0.14 -1.65 -13.86
C GLY A 98 -1.28 -2.09 -12.94
N CYS A 99 -1.20 -1.85 -11.62
CA CYS A 99 -2.25 -2.22 -10.69
C CYS A 99 -3.54 -1.43 -10.95
N LYS A 100 -4.65 -2.15 -11.09
CA LYS A 100 -6.00 -1.61 -11.31
C LYS A 100 -6.87 -1.64 -10.06
N LEU A 101 -6.52 -2.48 -9.11
CA LEU A 101 -7.20 -2.64 -7.82
C LEU A 101 -6.19 -2.49 -6.69
N LEU A 102 -6.52 -1.67 -5.71
CA LEU A 102 -5.76 -1.51 -4.47
C LEU A 102 -6.63 -1.95 -3.29
N ILE A 103 -6.12 -2.90 -2.51
CA ILE A 103 -6.72 -3.34 -1.24
C ILE A 103 -5.84 -2.81 -0.11
N VAL A 104 -6.42 -2.01 0.77
CA VAL A 104 -5.71 -1.48 1.94
C VAL A 104 -6.24 -2.15 3.18
N THR A 105 -5.35 -2.70 4.00
CA THR A 105 -5.73 -3.37 5.23
C THR A 105 -5.15 -2.68 6.46
N ASN A 106 -5.86 -2.75 7.56
CA ASN A 106 -5.40 -2.28 8.87
C ASN A 106 -6.02 -3.12 9.99
N ALA A 107 -5.37 -3.16 11.13
CA ALA A 107 -5.96 -3.69 12.34
C ALA A 107 -6.66 -2.57 13.13
N ALA A 108 -7.78 -2.89 13.76
CA ALA A 108 -8.52 -1.98 14.64
C ALA A 108 -9.13 -2.77 15.81
N GLY A 109 -9.32 -2.10 16.95
CA GLY A 109 -10.11 -2.65 18.05
C GLY A 109 -11.59 -2.60 17.71
N SER A 110 -12.33 -3.68 18.01
CA SER A 110 -13.78 -3.71 17.87
C SER A 110 -14.45 -3.08 19.08
N LEU A 111 -15.47 -2.25 18.84
CA LEU A 111 -16.42 -1.77 19.85
C LEU A 111 -17.75 -2.53 19.80
N ASP A 112 -17.87 -3.50 18.89
CA ASP A 112 -19.05 -4.33 18.70
C ASP A 112 -18.78 -5.76 19.18
N GLU A 113 -19.52 -6.20 20.18
CA GLU A 113 -19.38 -7.54 20.78
C GLU A 113 -19.69 -8.67 19.77
N THR A 114 -20.45 -8.41 18.73
CA THR A 114 -20.76 -9.37 17.66
C THR A 114 -19.60 -9.54 16.67
N MET A 115 -18.58 -8.69 16.75
CA MET A 115 -17.38 -8.73 15.93
C MET A 115 -16.13 -9.01 16.79
N PRO A 116 -15.89 -10.25 17.19
CA PRO A 116 -14.75 -10.61 18.02
C PRO A 116 -13.42 -10.50 17.24
N ALA A 117 -12.29 -10.63 17.96
CA ALA A 117 -10.98 -10.65 17.35
C ALA A 117 -10.90 -11.71 16.23
N GLY A 118 -10.32 -11.33 15.10
CA GLY A 118 -10.26 -12.15 13.87
C GLY A 118 -11.40 -11.90 12.89
N SER A 119 -12.40 -11.08 13.24
CA SER A 119 -13.44 -10.66 12.30
C SER A 119 -12.90 -9.76 11.20
N LEU A 120 -13.47 -9.83 10.02
CA LEU A 120 -13.18 -8.95 8.89
C LEU A 120 -14.31 -7.94 8.71
N MET A 121 -13.95 -6.67 8.56
CA MET A 121 -14.90 -5.58 8.31
C MET A 121 -14.50 -4.84 7.03
N ALA A 122 -15.42 -4.72 6.09
CA ALA A 122 -15.23 -3.85 4.94
C ALA A 122 -15.61 -2.41 5.31
N ILE A 123 -14.68 -1.48 5.10
CA ILE A 123 -14.91 -0.05 5.33
C ILE A 123 -15.68 0.50 4.13
N SER A 124 -16.87 1.05 4.37
CA SER A 124 -17.70 1.67 3.34
C SER A 124 -17.45 3.16 3.19
N ASP A 125 -17.00 3.82 4.27
CA ASP A 125 -16.67 5.24 4.29
C ASP A 125 -15.75 5.54 5.48
N HIS A 126 -15.10 6.71 5.48
CA HIS A 126 -14.18 7.12 6.54
C HIS A 126 -14.22 8.62 6.78
N ILE A 127 -13.84 9.04 7.99
CA ILE A 127 -13.68 10.45 8.36
C ILE A 127 -12.18 10.73 8.45
N ASN A 128 -11.69 11.69 7.66
CA ASN A 128 -10.32 12.17 7.77
C ASN A 128 -10.20 13.19 8.92
N TRP A 129 -9.84 12.69 10.09
CA TRP A 129 -9.66 13.52 11.30
C TRP A 129 -8.20 13.95 11.52
N SER A 130 -7.28 13.50 10.67
CA SER A 130 -5.83 13.73 10.86
C SER A 130 -5.40 15.17 10.60
N GLY A 131 -6.21 15.98 9.90
CA GLY A 131 -5.82 17.30 9.41
C GLY A 131 -4.81 17.31 8.27
N PHE A 132 -4.35 16.14 7.81
CA PHE A 132 -3.42 15.98 6.70
C PHE A 132 -4.12 15.40 5.50
N ASN A 133 -3.80 15.93 4.31
CA ASN A 133 -4.30 15.40 3.06
C ASN A 133 -3.18 15.42 2.01
N PRO A 134 -2.68 14.27 1.56
CA PRO A 134 -1.62 14.19 0.55
C PRO A 134 -2.08 14.65 -0.84
N LEU A 135 -3.38 14.89 -1.04
CA LEU A 135 -3.95 15.39 -2.29
C LEU A 135 -3.99 16.92 -2.35
N ILE A 136 -3.61 17.64 -1.28
CA ILE A 136 -3.47 19.10 -1.31
C ILE A 136 -2.24 19.45 -2.14
N GLY A 137 -2.41 20.32 -3.13
CA GLY A 137 -1.33 20.84 -3.98
C GLY A 137 -1.50 20.50 -5.44
N LYS A 138 -0.40 20.22 -6.14
CA LYS A 138 -0.40 19.92 -7.58
C LYS A 138 -1.22 18.67 -7.86
N ASN A 139 -2.24 18.79 -8.68
CA ASN A 139 -3.09 17.68 -9.11
C ASN A 139 -2.50 17.07 -10.40
N ASP A 140 -1.96 15.88 -10.31
CA ASP A 140 -1.45 15.12 -11.45
C ASP A 140 -2.60 14.29 -12.05
N GLU A 141 -3.63 14.90 -12.61
CA GLU A 141 -4.73 14.27 -13.36
C GLU A 141 -5.34 12.97 -12.75
N ILE A 142 -5.12 12.74 -11.48
CA ILE A 142 -5.80 11.69 -10.73
C ILE A 142 -7.24 12.18 -10.59
N GLY A 143 -8.07 11.81 -11.53
CA GLY A 143 -9.48 12.08 -11.66
C GLY A 143 -10.03 13.18 -10.74
N ARG A 144 -10.89 14.02 -11.21
CA ARG A 144 -11.52 15.07 -10.39
C ARG A 144 -11.91 14.45 -9.06
N ALA A 145 -11.30 14.92 -7.97
CA ALA A 145 -11.86 14.72 -6.65
C ALA A 145 -13.32 15.14 -6.76
N SER A 146 -14.22 14.18 -6.82
CA SER A 146 -15.63 14.52 -6.84
C SER A 146 -15.90 15.15 -5.48
N CYS A 147 -16.67 16.24 -5.43
CA CYS A 147 -17.09 16.90 -4.19
C CYS A 147 -17.94 16.01 -3.27
N ARG A 148 -17.76 14.70 -3.32
CA ARG A 148 -18.37 13.69 -2.46
C ARG A 148 -17.47 13.25 -1.30
N GLU A 149 -16.23 13.69 -1.25
CA GLU A 149 -15.48 13.64 0.01
C GLU A 149 -16.09 14.66 0.95
N ARG A 150 -17.15 14.26 1.62
CA ARG A 150 -17.71 15.02 2.71
C ARG A 150 -16.74 14.90 3.88
N VAL A 151 -16.19 16.03 4.23
CA VAL A 151 -15.49 16.27 5.48
C VAL A 151 -16.45 16.02 6.65
#